data_5b66cb862535417165611e136c180f7f
#
_entry.id   5b66cb862535417165611e136c180f7f
#
_cell.length_a   1.000
_cell.length_b   1.000
_cell.length_c   1.000
_cell.angle_alpha   90.00
_cell.angle_beta   90.00
_cell.angle_gamma   90.00
#
_symmetry.space_group_name_H-M   'P 1'
#
loop_
_entity.id
_entity.type
_entity.pdbx_description
1 polymer ?
#
loop_
_entity_poly.entity_id
_entity_poly.type
_entity_poly.pdbx_seq_one_letter_code
_entity_poly.pdbx_strand_id
1 'polypeptide(L)'
;MTRVFPRYRMTCALPLAVGVVALPERCQWVPWHHSWIDSHAMTIYESFVYEPDALVYPNLANRTGCQMLMRSICDTQGFCAGATWLLAIDGVYVGTVQGVVEDDGIGLIQNVGIVPGHRRSGFGIALIGKALHGLHAAGAKTGQLDVTVGNVAAIRLYLKLGFTIDKTIYRTVAIKAKRDRVVVGALPAVTEPREGRRSNP
;
A
#
# COMPACT_ATOMS: atom_id res chain seq x y z
N MET A 1 23.81 -6.49 5.53
CA MET A 1 23.68 -6.72 4.08
C MET A 1 22.71 -5.67 3.53
N THR A 2 23.02 -5.05 2.39
CA THR A 2 22.13 -4.08 1.75
C THR A 2 21.60 -4.67 0.44
N ARG A 3 20.37 -4.32 0.08
CA ARG A 3 19.77 -4.68 -1.21
C ARG A 3 19.31 -3.41 -1.91
N VAL A 4 19.55 -3.34 -3.21
CA VAL A 4 19.16 -2.23 -4.07
C VAL A 4 17.93 -2.64 -4.89
N PHE A 5 16.89 -1.81 -4.86
CA PHE A 5 15.66 -2.02 -5.61
C PHE A 5 15.52 -0.94 -6.68
N PRO A 6 15.47 -1.30 -7.96
CA PRO A 6 15.14 -0.36 -9.02
C PRO A 6 13.65 -0.02 -8.97
N ARG A 7 13.35 1.27 -9.18
CA ARG A 7 12.00 1.80 -9.24
C ARG A 7 11.86 2.73 -10.44
N TYR A 8 10.71 2.75 -11.06
CA TYR A 8 10.38 3.75 -12.05
C TYR A 8 9.73 4.94 -11.37
N ARG A 9 10.22 6.14 -11.66
CA ARG A 9 9.46 7.36 -11.53
C ARG A 9 8.61 7.48 -12.77
N MET A 10 7.30 7.64 -12.57
CA MET A 10 6.34 7.79 -13.66
C MET A 10 5.57 9.08 -13.49
N THR A 11 5.32 9.76 -14.62
CA THR A 11 4.63 11.06 -14.65
C THR A 11 3.51 11.08 -15.69
N CYS A 12 2.51 11.93 -15.45
CA CYS A 12 1.47 12.24 -16.43
C CYS A 12 1.10 13.74 -16.35
N ALA A 13 0.67 14.30 -17.47
CA ALA A 13 0.10 15.67 -17.47
C ALA A 13 -1.29 15.68 -16.81
N LEU A 14 -1.63 16.78 -16.13
CA LEU A 14 -2.95 17.01 -15.56
C LEU A 14 -3.65 18.18 -16.25
N PRO A 15 -5.00 18.15 -16.42
CA PRO A 15 -5.90 17.06 -16.02
C PRO A 15 -5.74 15.83 -16.92
N LEU A 16 -6.10 14.65 -16.38
CA LEU A 16 -6.21 13.46 -17.20
C LEU A 16 -7.35 13.60 -18.21
N ALA A 17 -7.14 13.12 -19.43
CA ALA A 17 -8.20 12.99 -20.44
C ALA A 17 -9.27 11.95 -20.05
N VAL A 18 -8.96 11.06 -19.08
CA VAL A 18 -9.86 10.01 -18.63
C VAL A 18 -10.69 10.54 -17.45
N GLY A 19 -12.02 10.52 -17.61
CA GLY A 19 -12.95 10.91 -16.54
C GLY A 19 -12.88 9.99 -15.32
N VAL A 20 -13.42 10.47 -14.19
CA VAL A 20 -13.54 9.68 -12.97
C VAL A 20 -14.40 8.44 -13.25
N VAL A 21 -13.86 7.25 -12.97
CA VAL A 21 -14.58 5.99 -13.15
C VAL A 21 -15.74 5.93 -12.15
N ALA A 22 -16.95 5.68 -12.66
CA ALA A 22 -18.11 5.46 -11.81
C ALA A 22 -17.93 4.18 -10.98
N LEU A 23 -18.25 4.28 -9.69
CA LEU A 23 -18.23 3.13 -8.79
C LEU A 23 -19.57 2.39 -8.82
N PRO A 24 -19.60 1.05 -8.59
CA PRO A 24 -20.82 0.31 -8.31
C PRO A 24 -21.60 0.91 -7.12
N GLU A 25 -22.93 0.76 -7.08
CA GLU A 25 -23.81 1.38 -6.07
C GLU A 25 -23.44 1.07 -4.61
N ARG A 26 -22.90 -0.13 -4.34
CA ARG A 26 -22.44 -0.53 -3.00
C ARG A 26 -21.08 0.04 -2.60
N CYS A 27 -20.40 0.75 -3.51
CA CYS A 27 -19.11 1.37 -3.26
C CYS A 27 -19.29 2.84 -2.87
N GLN A 28 -18.51 3.28 -1.89
CA GLN A 28 -18.56 4.65 -1.39
C GLN A 28 -17.17 5.26 -1.34
N TRP A 29 -17.07 6.52 -1.76
CA TRP A 29 -15.91 7.36 -1.52
C TRP A 29 -15.99 7.93 -0.11
N VAL A 30 -14.95 7.71 0.69
CA VAL A 30 -14.81 8.33 2.01
C VAL A 30 -13.73 9.40 1.90
N PRO A 31 -14.12 10.69 1.97
CA PRO A 31 -13.16 11.79 1.87
C PRO A 31 -12.28 11.82 3.11
N TRP A 32 -11.10 12.43 2.94
CA TRP A 32 -10.18 12.62 4.05
C TRP A 32 -10.83 13.37 5.21
N HIS A 33 -10.61 12.84 6.41
CA HIS A 33 -10.82 13.51 7.68
C HIS A 33 -9.79 12.98 8.67
N HIS A 34 -9.34 13.81 9.59
CA HIS A 34 -8.26 13.45 10.53
C HIS A 34 -8.58 12.19 11.37
N SER A 35 -9.86 11.95 11.70
CA SER A 35 -10.29 10.74 12.41
C SER A 35 -10.08 9.44 11.62
N TRP A 36 -9.82 9.51 10.31
CA TRP A 36 -9.60 8.35 9.45
C TRP A 36 -8.14 7.93 9.31
N ILE A 37 -7.19 8.57 10.04
CA ILE A 37 -5.75 8.22 10.01
C ILE A 37 -5.55 6.72 10.20
N ASP A 38 -6.14 6.14 11.25
CA ASP A 38 -5.96 4.72 11.56
C ASP A 38 -6.64 3.81 10.53
N SER A 39 -7.76 4.23 9.94
CA SER A 39 -8.42 3.50 8.85
C SER A 39 -7.57 3.49 7.59
N HIS A 40 -6.98 4.63 7.21
CA HIS A 40 -6.02 4.70 6.12
C HIS A 40 -4.81 3.80 6.38
N ALA A 41 -4.21 3.89 7.57
CA ALA A 41 -3.05 3.09 7.96
C ALA A 41 -3.34 1.59 7.93
N MET A 42 -4.52 1.16 8.40
CA MET A 42 -4.94 -0.23 8.36
C MET A 42 -5.12 -0.70 6.92
N THR A 43 -5.79 0.07 6.08
CA THR A 43 -5.99 -0.26 4.66
C THR A 43 -4.67 -0.32 3.90
N ILE A 44 -3.69 0.56 4.21
CA ILE A 44 -2.32 0.47 3.69
C ILE A 44 -1.69 -0.86 4.13
N TYR A 45 -1.72 -1.19 5.42
CA TYR A 45 -1.15 -2.44 5.94
C TYR A 45 -1.73 -3.66 5.23
N GLU A 46 -3.05 -3.79 5.16
CA GLU A 46 -3.74 -4.91 4.51
C GLU A 46 -3.44 -5.00 3.01
N SER A 47 -3.21 -3.85 2.36
CA SER A 47 -2.87 -3.80 0.94
C SER A 47 -1.43 -4.23 0.64
N PHE A 48 -0.50 -4.08 1.59
CA PHE A 48 0.94 -4.20 1.27
C PHE A 48 1.68 -5.28 2.06
N VAL A 49 1.15 -5.78 3.18
CA VAL A 49 1.87 -6.65 4.11
C VAL A 49 2.50 -7.89 3.46
N TYR A 50 1.89 -8.44 2.42
CA TYR A 50 2.38 -9.60 1.68
C TYR A 50 2.96 -9.24 0.29
N GLU A 51 3.09 -7.96 -0.02
CA GLU A 51 3.56 -7.50 -1.31
C GLU A 51 5.09 -7.28 -1.32
N PRO A 52 5.74 -7.41 -2.50
CA PRO A 52 7.17 -7.11 -2.64
C PRO A 52 7.55 -5.69 -2.19
N ASP A 53 6.62 -4.73 -2.25
CA ASP A 53 6.84 -3.36 -1.79
C ASP A 53 7.14 -3.28 -0.29
N ALA A 54 6.66 -4.22 0.54
CA ALA A 54 7.02 -4.33 1.95
C ALA A 54 8.50 -4.67 2.19
N LEU A 55 9.19 -5.25 1.20
CA LEU A 55 10.66 -5.43 1.23
C LEU A 55 11.41 -4.12 0.93
N VAL A 56 10.82 -3.27 0.11
CA VAL A 56 11.37 -1.96 -0.27
C VAL A 56 11.09 -0.91 0.82
N TYR A 57 9.95 -1.03 1.46
CA TYR A 57 9.46 -0.16 2.54
C TYR A 57 9.05 -1.00 3.76
N PRO A 58 9.98 -1.32 4.66
CA PRO A 58 9.71 -2.21 5.80
C PRO A 58 8.61 -1.71 6.77
N ASN A 59 8.31 -0.41 6.75
CA ASN A 59 7.18 0.16 7.48
C ASN A 59 5.81 -0.34 6.98
N LEU A 60 5.69 -0.75 5.71
CA LEU A 60 4.47 -1.35 5.16
C LEU A 60 4.21 -2.78 5.68
N ALA A 61 5.22 -3.43 6.27
CA ALA A 61 5.13 -4.79 6.78
C ALA A 61 4.47 -4.90 8.16
N ASN A 62 4.12 -3.78 8.82
CA ASN A 62 3.51 -3.80 10.15
C ASN A 62 2.58 -2.60 10.38
N ARG A 63 1.58 -2.79 11.24
CA ARG A 63 0.54 -1.78 11.50
C ARG A 63 1.10 -0.47 12.04
N THR A 64 2.00 -0.53 13.02
CA THR A 64 2.63 0.67 13.61
C THR A 64 3.40 1.46 12.58
N GLY A 65 4.14 0.78 11.68
CA GLY A 65 4.85 1.42 10.58
C GLY A 65 3.91 2.14 9.62
N CYS A 66 2.76 1.52 9.29
CA CYS A 66 1.74 2.16 8.45
C CYS A 66 1.08 3.36 9.16
N GLN A 67 0.86 3.30 10.48
CA GLN A 67 0.36 4.44 11.26
C GLN A 67 1.36 5.61 11.25
N MET A 68 2.64 5.32 11.49
CA MET A 68 3.71 6.34 11.43
C MET A 68 3.82 6.94 10.02
N LEU A 69 3.73 6.11 8.97
CA LEU A 69 3.74 6.57 7.59
C LEU A 69 2.57 7.51 7.31
N MET A 70 1.36 7.13 7.70
CA MET A 70 0.17 7.94 7.45
C MET A 70 0.24 9.30 8.17
N ARG A 71 0.69 9.32 9.43
CA ARG A 71 0.94 10.57 10.18
C ARG A 71 1.97 11.44 9.47
N SER A 72 3.12 10.86 9.10
CA SER A 72 4.16 11.60 8.37
C SER A 72 3.65 12.21 7.06
N ILE A 73 2.78 11.51 6.31
CA ILE A 73 2.16 12.05 5.10
C ILE A 73 1.25 13.22 5.43
N CYS A 74 0.43 13.13 6.48
CA CYS A 74 -0.47 14.20 6.90
C CYS A 74 0.28 15.46 7.40
N ASP A 75 1.43 15.27 8.02
CA ASP A 75 2.26 16.34 8.55
C ASP A 75 3.17 16.98 7.46
N THR A 76 3.19 16.40 6.25
CA THR A 76 3.98 16.93 5.13
C THR A 76 3.36 18.24 4.64
N GLN A 77 4.19 19.27 4.46
CA GLN A 77 3.79 20.47 3.75
C GLN A 77 3.29 20.10 2.35
N GLY A 78 2.13 20.62 1.94
CA GLY A 78 1.50 20.25 0.69
C GLY A 78 0.62 19.00 0.77
N PHE A 79 0.36 18.42 1.95
CA PHE A 79 -0.64 17.37 2.09
C PHE A 79 -1.97 17.77 1.43
N CYS A 80 -2.47 16.94 0.53
CA CYS A 80 -3.66 17.24 -0.26
C CYS A 80 -4.86 16.39 0.20
N ALA A 81 -5.72 16.97 1.04
CA ALA A 81 -6.94 16.33 1.51
C ALA A 81 -7.86 15.91 0.35
N GLY A 82 -7.97 16.74 -0.71
CA GLY A 82 -8.77 16.44 -1.92
C GLY A 82 -8.24 15.28 -2.75
N ALA A 83 -6.97 14.88 -2.54
CA ALA A 83 -6.33 13.74 -3.20
C ALA A 83 -6.14 12.53 -2.27
N THR A 84 -6.72 12.57 -1.07
CA THR A 84 -6.59 11.53 -0.04
C THR A 84 -7.96 10.92 0.23
N TRP A 85 -8.12 9.63 -0.10
CA TRP A 85 -9.42 8.96 -0.10
C TRP A 85 -9.33 7.54 0.42
N LEU A 86 -10.37 7.10 1.12
CA LEU A 86 -10.68 5.68 1.28
C LEU A 86 -11.78 5.30 0.29
N LEU A 87 -11.77 4.04 -0.13
CA LEU A 87 -12.83 3.37 -0.87
C LEU A 87 -13.43 2.31 0.05
N ALA A 88 -14.73 2.40 0.29
CA ALA A 88 -15.47 1.41 1.07
C ALA A 88 -16.44 0.62 0.18
N ILE A 89 -16.67 -0.65 0.53
CA ILE A 89 -17.74 -1.51 -0.01
C ILE A 89 -18.54 -2.02 1.18
N ASP A 90 -19.84 -1.75 1.19
CA ASP A 90 -20.74 -2.15 2.29
C ASP A 90 -20.18 -1.75 3.68
N GLY A 91 -19.59 -0.57 3.78
CA GLY A 91 -18.98 -0.03 5.01
C GLY A 91 -17.58 -0.54 5.35
N VAL A 92 -17.00 -1.48 4.58
CA VAL A 92 -15.65 -2.01 4.78
C VAL A 92 -14.65 -1.28 3.89
N TYR A 93 -13.54 -0.78 4.44
CA TYR A 93 -12.51 -0.11 3.67
C TYR A 93 -11.67 -1.11 2.88
N VAL A 94 -11.71 -1.00 1.55
CA VAL A 94 -11.06 -1.93 0.61
C VAL A 94 -9.97 -1.29 -0.21
N GLY A 95 -9.84 0.03 -0.14
CA GLY A 95 -8.83 0.76 -0.89
C GLY A 95 -8.49 2.11 -0.28
N THR A 96 -7.30 2.59 -0.56
CA THR A 96 -6.78 3.87 -0.04
C THR A 96 -5.83 4.52 -1.03
N VAL A 97 -5.80 5.86 -1.03
CA VAL A 97 -4.84 6.66 -1.77
C VAL A 97 -4.49 7.92 -0.97
N GLN A 98 -3.24 8.38 -1.05
CA GLN A 98 -2.78 9.63 -0.45
C GLN A 98 -2.03 10.47 -1.47
N GLY A 99 -2.34 11.77 -1.50
CA GLY A 99 -1.72 12.74 -2.38
C GLY A 99 -1.08 13.90 -1.63
N VAL A 100 0.00 14.42 -2.22
CA VAL A 100 0.75 15.61 -1.76
C VAL A 100 1.01 16.49 -2.98
N VAL A 101 0.95 17.80 -2.85
CA VAL A 101 1.36 18.76 -3.89
C VAL A 101 2.67 19.40 -3.46
N GLU A 102 3.69 19.35 -4.32
CA GLU A 102 4.98 20.01 -4.10
C GLU A 102 4.95 21.46 -4.63
N ASP A 103 5.85 22.32 -4.15
CA ASP A 103 5.90 23.75 -4.46
C ASP A 103 6.12 24.02 -5.96
N ASP A 104 6.72 23.08 -6.71
CA ASP A 104 6.95 23.15 -8.16
C ASP A 104 5.71 22.76 -9.00
N GLY A 105 4.57 22.50 -8.36
CA GLY A 105 3.33 22.12 -9.03
C GLY A 105 3.26 20.65 -9.43
N ILE A 106 4.11 19.79 -8.86
CA ILE A 106 4.04 18.33 -8.99
C ILE A 106 3.08 17.78 -7.93
N GLY A 107 2.08 17.02 -8.37
CA GLY A 107 1.19 16.25 -7.51
C GLY A 107 1.69 14.82 -7.34
N LEU A 108 2.10 14.46 -6.12
CA LEU A 108 2.62 13.13 -5.79
C LEU A 108 1.52 12.20 -5.30
N ILE A 109 1.40 11.01 -5.87
CA ILE A 109 0.70 9.89 -5.25
C ILE A 109 1.69 9.14 -4.36
N GLN A 110 1.54 9.31 -3.04
CA GLN A 110 2.43 8.71 -2.04
C GLN A 110 2.22 7.21 -1.89
N ASN A 111 0.97 6.78 -1.77
CA ASN A 111 0.57 5.39 -1.76
C ASN A 111 -0.78 5.25 -2.46
N VAL A 112 -0.98 4.11 -3.10
CA VAL A 112 -2.28 3.63 -3.55
C VAL A 112 -2.34 2.13 -3.32
N GLY A 113 -3.32 1.67 -2.57
CA GLY A 113 -3.48 0.27 -2.19
C GLY A 113 -4.91 -0.22 -2.34
N ILE A 114 -5.04 -1.48 -2.77
CA ILE A 114 -6.30 -2.24 -2.75
C ILE A 114 -6.06 -3.53 -1.97
N VAL A 115 -6.91 -3.79 -1.00
CA VAL A 115 -6.91 -5.04 -0.23
C VAL A 115 -7.02 -6.25 -1.19
N PRO A 116 -6.24 -7.32 -1.01
CA PRO A 116 -6.09 -8.41 -2.00
C PRO A 116 -7.39 -8.97 -2.57
N GLY A 117 -8.40 -9.23 -1.72
CA GLY A 117 -9.69 -9.78 -2.13
C GLY A 117 -10.53 -8.89 -3.05
N HIS A 118 -10.17 -7.61 -3.20
CA HIS A 118 -10.90 -6.62 -3.99
C HIS A 118 -10.11 -6.10 -5.20
N ARG A 119 -8.97 -6.72 -5.51
CA ARG A 119 -8.16 -6.38 -6.68
C ARG A 119 -8.82 -6.83 -7.98
N ARG A 120 -8.33 -6.30 -9.11
CA ARG A 120 -8.78 -6.64 -10.48
C ARG A 120 -10.23 -6.22 -10.80
N SER A 121 -10.83 -5.39 -9.95
CA SER A 121 -12.20 -4.84 -10.09
C SER A 121 -12.21 -3.37 -10.56
N GLY A 122 -11.09 -2.85 -11.07
CA GLY A 122 -11.02 -1.46 -11.54
C GLY A 122 -10.78 -0.41 -10.44
N PHE A 123 -10.85 -0.79 -9.17
CA PHE A 123 -10.75 0.16 -8.05
C PHE A 123 -9.42 0.93 -7.99
N GLY A 124 -8.32 0.31 -8.42
CA GLY A 124 -7.03 1.01 -8.50
C GLY A 124 -7.05 2.16 -9.49
N ILE A 125 -7.69 1.97 -10.66
CA ILE A 125 -7.89 3.04 -11.65
C ILE A 125 -8.76 4.15 -11.06
N ALA A 126 -9.85 3.79 -10.38
CA ALA A 126 -10.77 4.75 -9.77
C ALA A 126 -10.09 5.59 -8.69
N LEU A 127 -9.31 4.95 -7.78
CA LEU A 127 -8.57 5.66 -6.72
C LEU A 127 -7.52 6.63 -7.28
N ILE A 128 -6.73 6.18 -8.26
CA ILE A 128 -5.72 7.04 -8.88
C ILE A 128 -6.39 8.20 -9.61
N GLY A 129 -7.43 7.94 -10.40
CA GLY A 129 -8.19 8.99 -11.10
C GLY A 129 -8.77 10.01 -10.11
N LYS A 130 -9.32 9.55 -8.99
CA LYS A 130 -9.86 10.41 -7.92
C LYS A 130 -8.76 11.27 -7.29
N ALA A 131 -7.60 10.68 -6.99
CA ALA A 131 -6.45 11.40 -6.43
C ALA A 131 -5.90 12.45 -7.41
N LEU A 132 -5.69 12.07 -8.68
CA LEU A 132 -5.18 12.99 -9.70
C LEU A 132 -6.13 14.17 -9.96
N HIS A 133 -7.44 13.93 -9.89
CA HIS A 133 -8.44 15.01 -9.94
C HIS A 133 -8.27 15.97 -8.75
N GLY A 134 -8.10 15.45 -7.53
CA GLY A 134 -7.86 16.26 -6.34
C GLY A 134 -6.54 17.03 -6.39
N LEU A 135 -5.46 16.41 -6.88
CA LEU A 135 -4.16 17.07 -7.10
C LEU A 135 -4.27 18.20 -8.11
N HIS A 136 -4.97 17.98 -9.23
CA HIS A 136 -5.20 19.02 -10.23
C HIS A 136 -6.02 20.19 -9.66
N ALA A 137 -7.09 19.91 -8.92
CA ALA A 137 -7.89 20.93 -8.26
C ALA A 137 -7.09 21.76 -7.23
N ALA A 138 -6.05 21.16 -6.64
CA ALA A 138 -5.10 21.83 -5.76
C ALA A 138 -3.96 22.56 -6.50
N GLY A 139 -4.02 22.64 -7.85
CA GLY A 139 -3.09 23.41 -8.68
C GLY A 139 -1.95 22.60 -9.30
N ALA A 140 -1.85 21.29 -9.07
CA ALA A 140 -0.83 20.47 -9.71
C ALA A 140 -1.06 20.38 -11.24
N LYS A 141 0.03 20.48 -12.00
CA LYS A 141 0.06 20.36 -13.46
C LYS A 141 0.57 19.01 -13.94
N THR A 142 1.29 18.32 -13.08
CA THR A 142 1.90 17.01 -13.34
C THR A 142 1.55 16.06 -12.20
N GLY A 143 1.04 14.88 -12.52
CA GLY A 143 0.91 13.78 -11.57
C GLY A 143 2.18 12.92 -11.59
N GLN A 144 2.70 12.55 -10.43
CA GLN A 144 3.90 11.72 -10.29
C GLN A 144 3.70 10.60 -9.28
N LEU A 145 4.31 9.47 -9.53
CA LEU A 145 4.44 8.36 -8.60
C LEU A 145 5.73 7.59 -8.83
N ASP A 146 6.15 6.84 -7.83
CA ASP A 146 7.27 5.91 -7.93
C ASP A 146 6.79 4.47 -7.71
N VAL A 147 7.18 3.54 -8.59
CA VAL A 147 6.76 2.14 -8.54
C VAL A 147 7.95 1.19 -8.63
N THR A 148 7.97 0.13 -7.83
CA THR A 148 9.02 -0.91 -7.91
C THR A 148 8.92 -1.64 -9.25
N VAL A 149 10.06 -1.80 -9.95
CA VAL A 149 10.13 -2.41 -11.30
C VAL A 149 9.49 -3.81 -11.34
N GLY A 150 9.57 -4.57 -10.24
CA GLY A 150 8.90 -5.87 -10.09
C GLY A 150 7.37 -5.83 -9.98
N ASN A 151 6.77 -4.65 -9.74
CA ASN A 151 5.30 -4.50 -9.64
C ASN A 151 4.68 -4.27 -11.02
N VAL A 152 4.75 -5.30 -11.87
CA VAL A 152 4.29 -5.24 -13.28
C VAL A 152 2.80 -4.90 -13.38
N ALA A 153 1.98 -5.35 -12.42
CA ALA A 153 0.53 -5.09 -12.42
C ALA A 153 0.25 -3.59 -12.23
N ALA A 154 0.94 -2.94 -11.29
CA ALA A 154 0.81 -1.50 -11.05
C ALA A 154 1.36 -0.69 -12.22
N ILE A 155 2.52 -1.06 -12.78
CA ILE A 155 3.10 -0.38 -13.96
C ILE A 155 2.10 -0.40 -15.12
N ARG A 156 1.50 -1.56 -15.45
CA ARG A 156 0.49 -1.66 -16.52
C ARG A 156 -0.73 -0.78 -16.26
N LEU A 157 -1.14 -0.66 -15.00
CA LEU A 157 -2.26 0.19 -14.61
C LEU A 157 -1.93 1.66 -14.84
N TYR A 158 -0.73 2.11 -14.43
CA TYR A 158 -0.30 3.50 -14.61
C TYR A 158 -0.13 3.87 -16.09
N LEU A 159 0.45 2.97 -16.90
CA LEU A 159 0.53 3.17 -18.37
C LEU A 159 -0.86 3.35 -19.01
N LYS A 160 -1.86 2.56 -18.58
CA LYS A 160 -3.25 2.71 -19.07
C LYS A 160 -3.88 4.05 -18.68
N LEU A 161 -3.44 4.68 -17.61
CA LEU A 161 -3.88 6.00 -17.15
C LEU A 161 -3.11 7.15 -17.80
N GLY A 162 -2.18 6.85 -18.73
CA GLY A 162 -1.39 7.86 -19.44
C GLY A 162 -0.12 8.29 -18.73
N PHE A 163 0.30 7.58 -17.67
CA PHE A 163 1.63 7.78 -17.11
C PHE A 163 2.69 7.26 -18.08
N THR A 164 3.82 7.94 -18.12
CA THR A 164 5.04 7.52 -18.82
C THR A 164 6.18 7.36 -17.83
N ILE A 165 7.15 6.50 -18.16
CA ILE A 165 8.36 6.36 -17.35
C ILE A 165 9.27 7.57 -17.63
N ASP A 166 9.51 8.37 -16.60
CA ASP A 166 10.44 9.50 -16.65
C ASP A 166 11.89 9.01 -16.49
N LYS A 167 12.16 8.26 -15.39
CA LYS A 167 13.49 7.74 -15.09
C LYS A 167 13.45 6.53 -14.18
N THR A 168 14.58 5.81 -14.13
CA THR A 168 14.82 4.79 -13.12
C THR A 168 15.55 5.39 -11.92
N ILE A 169 15.02 5.16 -10.75
CA ILE A 169 15.62 5.52 -9.47
C ILE A 169 15.94 4.27 -8.67
N TYR A 170 16.84 4.35 -7.71
CA TYR A 170 17.28 3.20 -6.92
C TYR A 170 17.05 3.47 -5.42
N ARG A 171 16.48 2.49 -4.74
CA ARG A 171 16.33 2.52 -3.28
C ARG A 171 17.18 1.44 -2.64
N THR A 172 18.09 1.85 -1.76
CA THR A 172 18.92 0.92 -0.96
C THR A 172 18.23 0.65 0.37
N VAL A 173 18.05 -0.62 0.71
CA VAL A 173 17.43 -1.07 1.95
C VAL A 173 18.40 -1.95 2.74
N ALA A 174 18.62 -1.63 4.01
CA ALA A 174 19.38 -2.47 4.92
C ALA A 174 18.52 -3.68 5.32
N ILE A 175 18.95 -4.88 4.92
CA ILE A 175 18.30 -6.12 5.33
C ILE A 175 18.96 -6.57 6.63
N LYS A 176 18.22 -6.51 7.75
CA LYS A 176 18.66 -7.18 8.97
C LYS A 176 18.61 -8.69 8.71
N ALA A 177 19.74 -9.38 8.85
CA ALA A 177 19.75 -10.84 8.85
C ALA A 177 18.76 -11.33 9.92
N LYS A 178 17.76 -12.12 9.53
CA LYS A 178 16.97 -12.87 10.51
C LYS A 178 17.98 -13.74 11.26
N ARG A 179 18.24 -13.47 12.53
CA ARG A 179 18.81 -14.46 13.43
C ARG A 179 17.73 -15.53 13.56
N ASP A 180 17.94 -16.64 12.86
CA ASP A 180 17.16 -17.85 13.03
C ASP A 180 17.33 -18.29 14.49
N ARG A 181 16.39 -17.92 15.35
CA ARG A 181 16.14 -18.69 16.56
C ARG A 181 15.42 -19.95 16.09
N VAL A 182 16.21 -20.97 15.78
CA VAL A 182 15.74 -22.35 15.81
C VAL A 182 15.37 -22.60 17.27
N VAL A 183 14.10 -22.43 17.61
CA VAL A 183 13.53 -22.98 18.81
C VAL A 183 13.41 -24.48 18.53
N VAL A 184 14.44 -25.23 18.89
CA VAL A 184 14.34 -26.67 19.01
C VAL A 184 13.38 -26.90 20.19
N GLY A 185 12.10 -27.05 19.86
CA GLY A 185 11.10 -27.53 20.81
C GLY A 185 11.47 -28.97 21.19
N ALA A 186 11.84 -29.17 22.46
CA ALA A 186 12.00 -30.48 23.03
C ALA A 186 10.67 -31.25 22.82
N LEU A 187 10.73 -32.35 22.10
CA LEU A 187 9.64 -33.33 22.02
C LEU A 187 9.34 -33.84 23.41
N PRO A 188 8.09 -33.91 23.85
CA PRO A 188 7.76 -34.58 25.11
C PRO A 188 8.11 -36.07 25.00
N ALA A 189 8.78 -36.55 26.02
CA ALA A 189 9.16 -37.95 26.17
C ALA A 189 7.89 -38.85 26.05
N VAL A 190 7.95 -39.81 25.13
CA VAL A 190 6.94 -40.87 25.04
C VAL A 190 7.05 -41.75 26.26
N THR A 191 6.08 -41.68 27.16
CA THR A 191 5.92 -42.63 28.26
C THR A 191 5.38 -43.94 27.73
N GLU A 192 6.18 -44.98 27.80
CA GLU A 192 5.74 -46.37 27.49
C GLU A 192 4.60 -46.81 28.42
N PRO A 193 3.61 -47.58 27.93
CA PRO A 193 2.54 -48.10 28.76
C PRO A 193 3.08 -49.19 29.70
N ARG A 194 2.85 -49.05 31.02
CA ARG A 194 3.14 -50.07 32.01
C ARG A 194 2.29 -51.33 31.76
N GLU A 195 2.96 -52.42 31.46
CA GLU A 195 2.34 -53.74 31.42
C GLU A 195 1.69 -54.12 32.79
N GLY A 196 0.43 -54.46 32.70
CA GLY A 196 -0.38 -54.88 33.83
C GLY A 196 0.11 -56.22 34.40
N ARG A 197 0.47 -56.26 35.67
CA ARG A 197 0.66 -57.48 36.42
C ARG A 197 -0.68 -58.21 36.51
N ARG A 198 -0.78 -59.38 35.87
CA ARG A 198 -1.82 -60.35 36.15
C ARG A 198 -1.55 -60.95 37.54
N SER A 199 -2.47 -60.81 38.47
CA SER A 199 -2.61 -61.62 39.66
C SER A 199 -3.51 -62.81 39.32
N ASN A 200 -3.02 -63.99 39.61
CA ASN A 200 -3.76 -65.23 39.60
C ASN A 200 -3.51 -65.96 40.92
N PRO A 201 -4.33 -66.90 41.35
CA PRO A 201 -5.54 -66.83 42.15
C PRO A 201 -5.24 -66.98 43.64
#